data_78e2f82a0eb6f97fb6c6db9c8c9ae9fc
#
_entry.id   78e2f82a0eb6f97fb6c6db9c8c9ae9fc
#
_cell.length_a   1.000
_cell.length_b   1.000
_cell.length_c   1.000
_cell.angle_alpha   90.00
_cell.angle_beta   90.00
_cell.angle_gamma   90.00
#
_symmetry.space_group_name_H-M   'P 1'
#
loop_
_entity.id
_entity.type
_entity.pdbx_description
1 polymer ?
#
loop_
_entity_poly.entity_id
_entity_poly.type
_entity_poly.pdbx_seq_one_letter_code
_entity_poly.pdbx_strand_id
1 'polypeptide(L)'
;MCRWNSGFFYKHPALANVRYYWRVEPKVHFFCDIDYDVFRYMADHNKTYGFTINLYDAPQSIPTLWPETLRFLEAHPEYVHKNNAREWLEDSERRPGHNVKANGYSTCHFWSNFEIADMEFWRSKAYEDYFEHLDRAGGFFYERWGDAPVHSIALGLFEDASKIHWYAQSHKIFSLCYPHPHPTADAVHLHTEKTKGS
;
A
#
# COMPACT_ATOMS: atom_id res chain seq x y z
N MET A 1 -9.90 2.81 14.99
CA MET A 1 -8.93 3.66 14.26
C MET A 1 -8.69 3.11 12.84
N CYS A 2 -8.30 1.85 12.64
CA CYS A 2 -8.02 1.30 11.29
C CYS A 2 -9.18 1.47 10.30
N ARG A 3 -10.42 1.12 10.69
CA ARG A 3 -11.62 1.33 9.88
C ARG A 3 -11.81 2.79 9.45
N TRP A 4 -11.52 3.76 10.35
CA TRP A 4 -11.58 5.18 10.04
C TRP A 4 -10.56 5.57 8.97
N ASN A 5 -9.32 5.14 9.16
CA ASN A 5 -8.23 5.41 8.21
C ASN A 5 -8.44 4.69 6.86
N SER A 6 -9.12 3.54 6.85
CA SER A 6 -9.44 2.85 5.60
C SER A 6 -10.58 3.50 4.81
N GLY A 7 -11.62 4.09 5.46
CA GLY A 7 -12.83 4.41 4.71
C GLY A 7 -13.50 5.75 4.98
N PHE A 8 -13.05 6.53 5.95
CA PHE A 8 -13.80 7.72 6.36
C PHE A 8 -12.98 9.00 6.35
N PHE A 9 -11.66 8.94 6.58
CA PHE A 9 -10.87 10.16 6.73
C PHE A 9 -10.93 11.07 5.49
N TYR A 10 -10.86 10.50 4.30
CA TYR A 10 -10.88 11.25 3.05
C TYR A 10 -12.25 11.84 2.70
N LYS A 11 -13.32 11.40 3.39
CA LYS A 11 -14.68 11.93 3.30
C LYS A 11 -14.93 13.09 4.25
N HIS A 12 -13.98 13.37 5.17
CA HIS A 12 -14.18 14.43 6.15
C HIS A 12 -14.27 15.81 5.47
N PRO A 13 -15.26 16.67 5.82
CA PRO A 13 -15.47 17.96 5.15
C PRO A 13 -14.24 18.87 5.13
N ALA A 14 -13.42 18.83 6.17
CA ALA A 14 -12.18 19.62 6.23
C ALA A 14 -11.14 19.21 5.15
N LEU A 15 -11.27 18.02 4.57
CA LEU A 15 -10.36 17.50 3.55
C LEU A 15 -10.98 17.53 2.14
N ALA A 16 -12.20 18.04 1.99
CA ALA A 16 -12.92 18.00 0.71
C ALA A 16 -12.14 18.63 -0.47
N ASN A 17 -11.38 19.69 -0.19
CA ASN A 17 -10.58 20.42 -1.20
C ASN A 17 -9.08 20.06 -1.16
N VAL A 18 -8.70 19.02 -0.39
CA VAL A 18 -7.31 18.56 -0.30
C VAL A 18 -7.11 17.48 -1.35
N ARG A 19 -6.11 17.64 -2.21
CA ARG A 19 -5.73 16.64 -3.21
C ARG A 19 -4.71 15.65 -2.66
N TYR A 20 -3.62 16.13 -2.08
CA TYR A 20 -2.59 15.28 -1.50
C TYR A 20 -2.58 15.41 0.01
N TYR A 21 -2.24 14.32 0.68
CA TYR A 21 -1.97 14.34 2.11
C TYR A 21 -0.69 13.58 2.44
N TRP A 22 -0.14 13.90 3.57
CA TRP A 22 0.98 13.17 4.16
C TRP A 22 0.63 12.81 5.59
N ARG A 23 0.51 11.51 5.85
CA ARG A 23 0.29 10.98 7.18
C ARG A 23 1.61 10.72 7.86
N VAL A 24 1.78 11.27 9.05
CA VAL A 24 2.93 11.08 9.93
C VAL A 24 2.40 10.73 11.31
N GLU A 25 2.71 9.55 11.81
CA GLU A 25 2.32 9.13 13.15
C GLU A 25 3.25 9.74 14.22
N PRO A 26 2.76 9.91 15.47
CA PRO A 26 3.59 10.35 16.58
C PRO A 26 4.81 9.46 16.77
N LYS A 27 5.95 10.05 17.15
CA LYS A 27 7.23 9.36 17.39
C LYS A 27 7.89 8.76 16.15
N VAL A 28 7.47 9.13 14.96
CA VAL A 28 8.23 8.87 13.74
C VAL A 28 9.39 9.86 13.68
N HIS A 29 10.57 9.36 13.34
CA HIS A 29 11.76 10.16 13.15
C HIS A 29 12.22 10.10 11.70
N PHE A 30 12.54 11.25 11.12
CA PHE A 30 13.21 11.35 9.84
C PHE A 30 14.71 11.38 10.06
N PHE A 31 15.45 10.56 9.33
CA PHE A 31 16.91 10.46 9.44
C PHE A 31 17.65 11.21 8.33
N CYS A 32 16.92 11.97 7.53
CA CYS A 32 17.46 12.83 6.48
C CYS A 32 16.60 14.08 6.34
N ASP A 33 17.19 15.14 5.82
CA ASP A 33 16.47 16.34 5.42
C ASP A 33 15.67 16.05 4.14
N ILE A 34 14.50 16.69 4.04
CA ILE A 34 13.67 16.66 2.84
C ILE A 34 13.69 18.10 2.29
N ASP A 35 14.48 18.30 1.26
CA ASP A 35 14.80 19.60 0.68
C ASP A 35 13.93 19.97 -0.55
N TYR A 36 12.88 19.21 -0.78
CA TYR A 36 11.93 19.41 -1.89
C TYR A 36 10.48 19.27 -1.43
N ASP A 37 9.56 19.84 -2.22
CA ASP A 37 8.12 19.70 -2.01
C ASP A 37 7.66 18.31 -2.48
N VAL A 38 7.34 17.43 -1.53
CA VAL A 38 6.92 16.06 -1.81
C VAL A 38 5.60 15.98 -2.57
N PHE A 39 4.68 16.92 -2.35
CA PHE A 39 3.40 16.96 -3.04
C PHE A 39 3.57 17.39 -4.51
N ARG A 40 4.43 18.37 -4.74
CA ARG A 40 4.81 18.77 -6.08
C ARG A 40 5.50 17.63 -6.82
N TYR A 41 6.39 16.91 -6.14
CA TYR A 41 7.04 15.71 -6.70
C TYR A 41 5.99 14.69 -7.15
N MET A 42 5.01 14.36 -6.29
CA MET A 42 3.93 13.43 -6.62
C MET A 42 3.16 13.89 -7.87
N ALA A 43 2.80 15.17 -7.92
CA ALA A 43 2.06 15.74 -9.05
C ALA A 43 2.87 15.74 -10.36
N ASP A 44 4.11 16.21 -10.33
CA ASP A 44 4.97 16.36 -11.51
C ASP A 44 5.35 14.98 -12.10
N HIS A 45 5.43 13.93 -11.27
CA HIS A 45 5.76 12.57 -11.69
C HIS A 45 4.53 11.64 -11.79
N ASN A 46 3.32 12.21 -11.72
CA ASN A 46 2.05 11.45 -11.80
C ASN A 46 2.01 10.27 -10.83
N LYS A 47 2.43 10.48 -9.57
CA LYS A 47 2.39 9.45 -8.53
C LYS A 47 1.11 9.56 -7.71
N THR A 48 0.51 8.41 -7.43
CA THR A 48 -0.70 8.30 -6.62
C THR A 48 -0.39 8.02 -5.16
N TYR A 49 0.65 7.22 -4.90
CA TYR A 49 1.00 6.80 -3.54
C TYR A 49 2.50 6.77 -3.34
N GLY A 50 2.94 7.19 -2.17
CA GLY A 50 4.34 7.18 -1.77
C GLY A 50 4.53 6.59 -0.38
N PHE A 51 5.52 5.70 -0.24
CA PHE A 51 5.84 5.00 1.00
C PHE A 51 7.36 4.91 1.21
N THR A 52 7.77 4.57 2.43
CA THR A 52 9.19 4.42 2.80
C THR A 52 9.57 2.99 3.12
N ILE A 53 8.68 2.22 3.73
CA ILE A 53 8.96 0.90 4.28
C ILE A 53 7.81 -0.06 3.93
N ASN A 54 8.17 -1.31 3.62
CA ASN A 54 7.24 -2.43 3.56
C ASN A 54 7.41 -3.30 4.79
N LEU A 55 6.29 -3.77 5.34
CA LEU A 55 6.26 -4.69 6.47
C LEU A 55 5.36 -5.88 6.16
N TYR A 56 5.48 -6.95 6.95
CA TYR A 56 4.54 -8.06 6.96
C TYR A 56 3.56 -7.92 8.13
N ASP A 57 2.29 -8.08 7.86
CA ASP A 57 1.30 -8.18 8.93
C ASP A 57 1.30 -9.59 9.54
N ALA A 58 0.72 -9.71 10.73
CA ALA A 58 0.51 -10.99 11.36
C ALA A 58 -0.64 -11.75 10.66
N PRO A 59 -0.38 -12.87 9.97
CA PRO A 59 -1.39 -13.52 9.13
C PRO A 59 -2.62 -13.98 9.91
N GLN A 60 -2.45 -14.33 11.20
CA GLN A 60 -3.56 -14.72 12.07
C GLN A 60 -4.51 -13.58 12.44
N SER A 61 -4.12 -12.33 12.22
CA SER A 61 -4.97 -11.16 12.49
C SER A 61 -5.83 -10.73 11.29
N ILE A 62 -5.55 -11.27 10.09
CA ILE A 62 -6.20 -10.92 8.85
C ILE A 62 -6.56 -12.12 7.96
N PRO A 63 -6.97 -13.29 8.53
CA PRO A 63 -7.10 -14.52 7.76
C PRO A 63 -8.18 -14.44 6.66
N THR A 64 -9.21 -13.61 6.83
CA THR A 64 -10.30 -13.50 5.84
C THR A 64 -10.19 -12.28 4.92
N LEU A 65 -9.23 -11.37 5.13
CA LEU A 65 -9.09 -10.17 4.31
C LEU A 65 -8.87 -10.49 2.82
N TRP A 66 -7.99 -11.44 2.52
CA TRP A 66 -7.73 -11.83 1.13
C TRP A 66 -8.89 -12.61 0.49
N PRO A 67 -9.51 -13.61 1.13
CA PRO A 67 -10.74 -14.22 0.65
C PRO A 67 -11.85 -13.22 0.34
N GLU A 68 -12.08 -12.22 1.19
CA GLU A 68 -13.07 -11.17 0.90
C GLU A 68 -12.66 -10.27 -0.27
N THR A 69 -11.36 -9.98 -0.39
CA THR A 69 -10.83 -9.28 -1.57
C THR A 69 -11.11 -10.07 -2.84
N LEU A 70 -10.84 -11.38 -2.86
CA LEU A 70 -11.09 -12.21 -4.04
C LEU A 70 -12.58 -12.26 -4.42
N ARG A 71 -13.48 -12.35 -3.44
CA ARG A 71 -14.94 -12.25 -3.69
C ARG A 71 -15.33 -10.91 -4.31
N PHE A 72 -14.72 -9.83 -3.84
CA PHE A 72 -14.93 -8.51 -4.43
C PHE A 72 -14.46 -8.47 -5.90
N LEU A 73 -13.29 -9.02 -6.19
CA LEU A 73 -12.75 -9.04 -7.56
C LEU A 73 -13.57 -9.92 -8.52
N GLU A 74 -14.17 -11.00 -8.02
CA GLU A 74 -15.09 -11.83 -8.81
C GLU A 74 -16.35 -11.05 -9.23
N ALA A 75 -16.84 -10.16 -8.34
CA ALA A 75 -18.00 -9.32 -8.62
C ALA A 75 -17.65 -8.07 -9.46
N HIS A 76 -16.42 -7.59 -9.38
CA HIS A 76 -15.94 -6.34 -9.98
C HIS A 76 -14.59 -6.49 -10.69
N PRO A 77 -14.49 -7.38 -11.69
CA PRO A 77 -13.22 -7.59 -12.41
C PRO A 77 -12.75 -6.34 -13.17
N GLU A 78 -13.66 -5.42 -13.49
CA GLU A 78 -13.38 -4.16 -14.21
C GLU A 78 -12.52 -3.19 -13.41
N TYR A 79 -12.42 -3.33 -12.09
CA TYR A 79 -11.61 -2.45 -11.24
C TYR A 79 -10.13 -2.84 -11.23
N VAL A 80 -9.79 -4.06 -11.63
CA VAL A 80 -8.41 -4.52 -11.64
C VAL A 80 -7.62 -3.80 -12.73
N HIS A 81 -6.61 -3.02 -12.33
CA HIS A 81 -5.78 -2.32 -13.29
C HIS A 81 -4.91 -3.31 -14.09
N LYS A 82 -4.76 -3.07 -15.40
CA LYS A 82 -3.97 -3.95 -16.28
C LYS A 82 -2.50 -4.09 -15.87
N ASN A 83 -1.91 -3.01 -15.35
CA ASN A 83 -0.56 -2.95 -14.78
C ASN A 83 -0.67 -2.88 -13.26
N ASN A 84 -1.14 -3.95 -12.64
CA ASN A 84 -1.32 -4.08 -11.20
C ASN A 84 -0.13 -4.78 -10.53
N ALA A 85 -0.11 -4.81 -9.20
CA ALA A 85 0.92 -5.48 -8.40
C ALA A 85 0.40 -6.74 -7.69
N ARG A 86 -0.53 -7.47 -8.32
CA ARG A 86 -1.15 -8.67 -7.73
C ARG A 86 -0.13 -9.74 -7.36
N GLU A 87 0.89 -9.97 -8.21
CA GLU A 87 1.95 -10.95 -7.91
C GLU A 87 2.68 -10.65 -6.60
N TRP A 88 2.90 -9.38 -6.27
CA TRP A 88 3.48 -8.98 -5.00
C TRP A 88 2.55 -9.25 -3.82
N LEU A 89 1.24 -9.06 -4.00
CA LEU A 89 0.24 -9.37 -2.98
C LEU A 89 0.10 -10.87 -2.72
N GLU A 90 0.33 -11.71 -3.72
CA GLU A 90 0.21 -13.17 -3.67
C GLU A 90 1.56 -13.88 -3.49
N ASP A 91 2.68 -13.15 -3.35
CA ASP A 91 4.03 -13.73 -3.22
C ASP A 91 4.11 -14.74 -2.07
N SER A 92 4.25 -16.01 -2.43
CA SER A 92 4.35 -17.13 -1.48
C SER A 92 5.78 -17.57 -1.19
N GLU A 93 6.77 -17.09 -1.97
CA GLU A 93 8.13 -17.60 -1.90
C GLU A 93 8.90 -17.08 -0.69
N ARG A 94 8.72 -15.80 -0.35
CA ARG A 94 9.48 -15.16 0.72
C ARG A 94 9.04 -15.58 2.12
N ARG A 95 7.73 -15.75 2.31
CA ARG A 95 7.14 -16.17 3.58
C ARG A 95 5.96 -17.12 3.38
N PRO A 96 6.22 -18.35 2.91
CA PRO A 96 5.15 -19.30 2.58
C PRO A 96 4.21 -19.59 3.76
N GLY A 97 4.72 -19.57 4.99
CA GLY A 97 3.87 -19.73 6.18
C GLY A 97 2.91 -18.57 6.45
N HIS A 98 3.22 -17.35 5.99
CA HIS A 98 2.29 -16.23 6.03
C HIS A 98 1.20 -16.37 4.97
N ASN A 99 1.60 -16.64 3.73
CA ASN A 99 0.68 -16.83 2.62
C ASN A 99 -0.36 -17.93 2.93
N VAL A 100 0.07 -19.09 3.43
CA VAL A 100 -0.84 -20.17 3.81
C VAL A 100 -1.84 -19.74 4.91
N LYS A 101 -1.36 -19.06 5.96
CA LYS A 101 -2.21 -18.63 7.08
C LYS A 101 -3.14 -17.48 6.74
N ALA A 102 -2.79 -16.65 5.75
CA ALA A 102 -3.60 -15.57 5.26
C ALA A 102 -4.35 -15.92 3.96
N ASN A 103 -4.53 -17.20 3.68
CA ASN A 103 -5.33 -17.75 2.58
C ASN A 103 -4.95 -17.17 1.21
N GLY A 104 -3.66 -17.08 0.93
CA GLY A 104 -3.12 -16.64 -0.35
C GLY A 104 -2.50 -15.23 -0.35
N TYR A 105 -2.70 -14.45 0.71
CA TYR A 105 -2.08 -13.13 0.83
C TYR A 105 -0.65 -13.24 1.37
N SER A 106 0.29 -12.55 0.76
CA SER A 106 1.68 -12.47 1.25
C SER A 106 1.80 -11.81 2.62
N THR A 107 0.79 -11.07 3.04
CA THR A 107 0.72 -10.16 4.20
C THR A 107 1.65 -8.94 4.11
N CYS A 108 2.34 -8.79 2.98
CA CYS A 108 3.18 -7.64 2.75
C CYS A 108 2.34 -6.38 2.51
N HIS A 109 2.71 -5.29 3.16
CA HIS A 109 2.01 -4.03 3.03
C HIS A 109 2.94 -2.82 3.13
N PHE A 110 2.53 -1.71 2.56
CA PHE A 110 3.15 -0.41 2.76
C PHE A 110 2.87 0.07 4.18
N TRP A 111 3.90 0.54 4.89
CA TRP A 111 3.75 1.02 6.25
C TRP A 111 3.02 2.37 6.29
N SER A 112 1.75 2.34 6.69
CA SER A 112 0.87 3.51 6.65
C SER A 112 1.16 4.58 7.72
N ASN A 113 2.09 4.34 8.64
CA ASN A 113 2.56 5.39 9.58
C ASN A 113 3.36 6.49 8.88
N PHE A 114 3.80 6.23 7.66
CA PHE A 114 4.30 7.20 6.71
C PHE A 114 3.66 6.87 5.36
N GLU A 115 2.75 7.69 4.93
CA GLU A 115 2.16 7.59 3.58
C GLU A 115 1.88 8.98 3.02
N ILE A 116 2.19 9.16 1.76
CA ILE A 116 1.81 10.32 0.97
C ILE A 116 0.90 9.81 -0.14
N ALA A 117 -0.30 10.38 -0.30
CA ALA A 117 -1.19 9.89 -1.33
C ALA A 117 -2.06 10.99 -1.94
N ASP A 118 -2.51 10.73 -3.18
CA ASP A 118 -3.55 11.48 -3.85
C ASP A 118 -4.92 11.03 -3.32
N MET A 119 -5.68 11.97 -2.77
CA MET A 119 -7.03 11.74 -2.22
C MET A 119 -8.01 11.24 -3.27
N GLU A 120 -7.78 11.52 -4.56
CA GLU A 120 -8.66 11.07 -5.64
C GLU A 120 -8.68 9.55 -5.78
N PHE A 121 -7.58 8.87 -5.41
CA PHE A 121 -7.57 7.41 -5.38
C PHE A 121 -8.56 6.86 -4.35
N TRP A 122 -8.53 7.40 -3.12
CA TRP A 122 -9.44 6.97 -2.04
C TRP A 122 -10.91 7.32 -2.33
N ARG A 123 -11.15 8.40 -3.09
CA ARG A 123 -12.47 8.84 -3.54
C ARG A 123 -12.92 8.14 -4.81
N SER A 124 -12.08 7.32 -5.42
CA SER A 124 -12.46 6.58 -6.63
C SER A 124 -13.55 5.57 -6.32
N LYS A 125 -14.41 5.32 -7.33
CA LYS A 125 -15.49 4.34 -7.17
C LYS A 125 -14.96 2.95 -6.83
N ALA A 126 -13.85 2.53 -7.42
CA ALA A 126 -13.22 1.24 -7.15
C ALA A 126 -12.83 1.08 -5.68
N TYR A 127 -12.19 2.11 -5.10
CA TYR A 127 -11.81 2.07 -3.70
C TYR A 127 -13.01 2.17 -2.76
N GLU A 128 -13.97 3.03 -3.05
CA GLU A 128 -15.16 3.18 -2.21
C GLU A 128 -16.01 1.91 -2.18
N ASP A 129 -16.26 1.29 -3.33
CA ASP A 129 -17.00 0.03 -3.40
C ASP A 129 -16.24 -1.11 -2.68
N TYR A 130 -14.91 -1.16 -2.81
CA TYR A 130 -14.08 -2.11 -2.11
C TYR A 130 -14.13 -1.92 -0.60
N PHE A 131 -13.96 -0.70 -0.12
CA PHE A 131 -14.06 -0.41 1.31
C PHE A 131 -15.45 -0.78 1.84
N GLU A 132 -16.53 -0.44 1.13
CA GLU A 132 -17.90 -0.77 1.54
C GLU A 132 -18.13 -2.29 1.60
N HIS A 133 -17.56 -3.04 0.66
CA HIS A 133 -17.58 -4.52 0.70
C HIS A 133 -16.88 -5.05 1.96
N LEU A 134 -15.67 -4.58 2.25
CA LEU A 134 -14.93 -4.98 3.45
C LEU A 134 -15.64 -4.56 4.74
N ASP A 135 -16.24 -3.38 4.78
CA ASP A 135 -16.96 -2.89 5.94
C ASP A 135 -18.18 -3.75 6.25
N ARG A 136 -18.93 -4.17 5.23
CA ARG A 136 -20.04 -5.13 5.36
C ARG A 136 -19.59 -6.50 5.80
N ALA A 137 -18.42 -6.97 5.36
CA ALA A 137 -17.85 -8.25 5.81
C ALA A 137 -17.45 -8.25 7.30
N GLY A 138 -17.21 -7.08 7.89
CA GLY A 138 -17.08 -6.90 9.33
C GLY A 138 -15.72 -7.24 9.94
N GLY A 139 -14.70 -7.59 9.13
CA GLY A 139 -13.40 -8.01 9.65
C GLY A 139 -12.62 -6.92 10.40
N PHE A 140 -12.98 -5.65 10.22
CA PHE A 140 -12.50 -4.56 11.08
C PHE A 140 -12.90 -4.72 12.57
N PHE A 141 -13.92 -5.52 12.86
CA PHE A 141 -14.47 -5.74 14.21
C PHE A 141 -14.16 -7.13 14.75
N TYR A 142 -14.22 -8.15 13.89
CA TYR A 142 -14.06 -9.56 14.29
C TYR A 142 -12.64 -10.08 14.14
N GLU A 143 -11.87 -9.44 13.27
CA GLU A 143 -10.45 -9.63 13.07
C GLU A 143 -9.71 -8.31 13.38
N ARG A 144 -8.50 -8.17 12.90
CA ARG A 144 -7.74 -6.95 13.05
C ARG A 144 -7.28 -6.43 11.68
N TRP A 145 -8.24 -6.19 10.78
CA TRP A 145 -7.92 -5.57 9.50
C TRP A 145 -7.37 -4.17 9.71
N GLY A 146 -6.07 -4.02 9.43
CA GLY A 146 -5.39 -2.73 9.50
C GLY A 146 -5.64 -1.90 8.25
N ASP A 147 -5.48 -0.60 8.36
CA ASP A 147 -5.52 0.29 7.20
C ASP A 147 -4.35 0.02 6.23
N ALA A 148 -3.15 -0.29 6.74
CA ALA A 148 -1.99 -0.58 5.91
C ALA A 148 -2.21 -1.75 4.93
N PRO A 149 -2.65 -2.96 5.33
CA PRO A 149 -2.96 -4.02 4.37
C PRO A 149 -4.15 -3.68 3.46
N VAL A 150 -5.19 -3.00 3.95
CA VAL A 150 -6.35 -2.59 3.12
C VAL A 150 -5.91 -1.61 2.03
N HIS A 151 -5.14 -0.58 2.37
CA HIS A 151 -4.58 0.38 1.42
C HIS A 151 -3.68 -0.30 0.40
N SER A 152 -2.79 -1.17 0.86
CA SER A 152 -1.81 -1.86 0.01
C SER A 152 -2.46 -2.80 -0.99
N ILE A 153 -3.49 -3.52 -0.57
CA ILE A 153 -4.26 -4.40 -1.46
C ILE A 153 -4.97 -3.57 -2.52
N ALA A 154 -5.67 -2.51 -2.13
CA ALA A 154 -6.38 -1.66 -3.07
C ALA A 154 -5.44 -0.99 -4.08
N LEU A 155 -4.34 -0.41 -3.61
CA LEU A 155 -3.31 0.19 -4.48
C LEU A 155 -2.71 -0.85 -5.43
N GLY A 156 -2.38 -2.03 -4.90
CA GLY A 156 -1.78 -3.09 -5.69
C GLY A 156 -2.71 -3.68 -6.75
N LEU A 157 -4.03 -3.57 -6.60
CA LEU A 157 -5.01 -4.13 -7.52
C LEU A 157 -5.62 -3.07 -8.45
N PHE A 158 -5.94 -1.87 -7.95
CA PHE A 158 -6.76 -0.90 -8.66
C PHE A 158 -5.96 0.25 -9.26
N GLU A 159 -4.69 0.42 -8.86
CA GLU A 159 -3.86 1.48 -9.41
C GLU A 159 -2.80 0.90 -10.36
N ASP A 160 -2.31 1.76 -11.25
CA ASP A 160 -1.10 1.49 -12.03
C ASP A 160 0.10 1.36 -11.10
N ALA A 161 0.78 0.20 -11.10
CA ALA A 161 1.94 -0.06 -10.25
C ALA A 161 3.06 0.98 -10.44
N SER A 162 3.16 1.59 -11.62
CA SER A 162 4.14 2.65 -11.90
C SER A 162 3.86 3.95 -11.16
N LYS A 163 2.63 4.15 -10.66
CA LYS A 163 2.26 5.33 -9.87
C LYS A 163 2.50 5.16 -8.37
N ILE A 164 2.92 3.98 -7.94
CA ILE A 164 3.32 3.73 -6.56
C ILE A 164 4.81 4.04 -6.44
N HIS A 165 5.17 4.98 -5.57
CA HIS A 165 6.53 5.48 -5.43
C HIS A 165 7.15 5.07 -4.11
N TRP A 166 8.35 4.54 -4.18
CA TRP A 166 9.17 4.25 -3.00
C TRP A 166 10.18 5.37 -2.76
N TYR A 167 10.04 6.05 -1.61
CA TYR A 167 10.98 7.08 -1.17
C TYR A 167 12.24 6.44 -0.58
N ALA A 168 13.14 5.96 -1.43
CA ALA A 168 14.34 5.23 -1.05
C ALA A 168 15.35 6.05 -0.23
N GLN A 169 15.34 7.37 -0.34
CA GLN A 169 16.33 8.25 0.28
C GLN A 169 16.09 8.52 1.77
N SER A 170 14.89 8.26 2.30
CA SER A 170 14.59 8.43 3.73
C SER A 170 15.15 7.31 4.63
N HIS A 171 16.13 6.56 4.18
CA HIS A 171 16.39 5.16 4.48
C HIS A 171 17.74 4.87 5.08
N LYS A 172 17.75 4.03 5.91
CA LYS A 172 18.58 2.89 6.31
C LYS A 172 17.72 1.91 7.09
N ILE A 173 16.45 1.83 6.79
CA ILE A 173 15.53 0.92 7.45
C ILE A 173 15.13 -0.14 6.44
N PHE A 174 15.35 -1.41 6.80
CA PHE A 174 15.17 -2.60 6.00
C PHE A 174 13.78 -2.68 5.38
N SER A 175 13.69 -2.76 4.05
CA SER A 175 12.51 -3.28 3.37
C SER A 175 12.48 -4.80 3.56
N LEU A 176 11.53 -5.28 4.35
CA LEU A 176 11.32 -6.72 4.57
C LEU A 176 10.56 -7.38 3.41
N CYS A 177 9.80 -6.59 2.66
CA CYS A 177 9.03 -7.03 1.53
C CYS A 177 9.52 -6.28 0.28
N TYR A 178 10.33 -6.92 -0.51
CA TYR A 178 10.75 -6.37 -1.79
C TYR A 178 9.73 -6.73 -2.86
N PRO A 179 9.11 -5.77 -3.57
CA PRO A 179 8.40 -6.15 -4.79
C PRO A 179 9.41 -6.75 -5.75
N HIS A 180 9.09 -7.88 -6.37
CA HIS A 180 9.85 -8.33 -7.53
C HIS A 180 9.91 -7.19 -8.54
N PRO A 181 11.05 -6.96 -9.17
CA PRO A 181 11.17 -5.89 -10.14
C PRO A 181 10.31 -6.21 -11.36
N HIS A 182 9.06 -5.73 -11.38
CA HIS A 182 8.50 -5.39 -12.67
C HIS A 182 9.33 -4.21 -13.21
N PRO A 183 9.75 -4.25 -14.46
CA PRO A 183 10.67 -3.27 -15.02
C PRO A 183 9.97 -1.92 -15.24
N THR A 184 9.79 -1.17 -14.18
CA THR A 184 9.65 0.29 -14.30
C THR A 184 11.04 0.86 -14.07
N ALA A 185 11.60 1.47 -15.08
CA ALA A 185 13.01 1.84 -15.19
C ALA A 185 13.60 2.59 -13.98
N ASP A 186 12.78 3.20 -13.15
CA ASP A 186 13.21 4.03 -12.02
C ASP A 186 13.38 3.27 -10.69
N ALA A 187 12.77 2.08 -10.54
CA ALA A 187 12.92 1.28 -9.33
C ALA A 187 14.11 0.31 -9.38
N VAL A 188 14.71 0.11 -10.55
CA VAL A 188 15.71 -0.94 -10.81
C VAL A 188 17.16 -0.47 -10.60
N HIS A 189 17.43 0.84 -10.56
CA HIS A 189 18.81 1.33 -10.57
C HIS A 189 19.55 1.34 -9.22
N LEU A 190 18.98 0.86 -8.12
CA LEU A 190 19.59 1.03 -6.80
C LEU A 190 20.21 -0.21 -6.16
N HIS A 191 20.36 -1.35 -6.87
CA HIS A 191 20.96 -2.55 -6.27
C HIS A 191 21.99 -3.31 -7.12
N THR A 192 22.84 -2.62 -7.87
CA THR A 192 24.00 -3.26 -8.51
C THR A 192 25.35 -2.67 -8.13
N GLU A 193 25.51 -2.08 -6.95
CA GLU A 193 26.84 -1.96 -6.37
C GLU A 193 27.14 -3.15 -5.46
N LYS A 194 27.50 -4.26 -6.07
CA LYS A 194 28.29 -5.29 -5.39
C LYS A 194 29.63 -4.67 -5.04
N THR A 195 29.84 -4.43 -3.76
CA THR A 195 31.18 -4.26 -3.20
C THR A 195 32.04 -5.44 -3.63
N LYS A 196 32.86 -5.24 -4.63
CA LYS A 196 34.06 -6.04 -4.79
C LYS A 196 35.04 -5.47 -3.79
N GLY A 197 35.14 -6.13 -2.66
CA GLY A 197 36.19 -5.92 -1.69
C GLY A 197 37.49 -6.47 -2.19
N SER A 198 38.49 -5.71 -2.08
CA SER A 198 39.91 -6.17 -1.97
C SER A 198 40.14 -6.75 -0.58
#